data_5d7f858a883fb20430ac1cf349cf0eb9
#
_entry.id   5d7f858a883fb20430ac1cf349cf0eb9
#
_cell.length_a   1.000
_cell.length_b   1.000
_cell.length_c   1.000
_cell.angle_alpha   90.00
_cell.angle_beta   90.00
_cell.angle_gamma   90.00
#
_symmetry.space_group_name_H-M   'P 1'
#
loop_
_entity.id
_entity.type
_entity.pdbx_description
1 polymer ?
#
loop_
_entity_poly.entity_id
_entity_poly.type
_entity_poly.pdbx_seq_one_letter_code
_entity_poly.pdbx_strand_id
1 'polypeptide(L)'
;MQSLDFDQRPILVFWESTRACLLACKHCRAEAIEQPMEGELSTAEATRFVDSLTSFGRPYPVLIITGGDVLMRSDVFALAQHARDLGIPVGMAPSVTPRLTDERIAGMRDVGVKVVSISLDGASAATHDRIRGVPGHFDDTVRALRRLVEAGFQVQVNTAVMKDNVEDLPGIVEIMKQSGVGIWEVFFLIHVGRGRDASELSPAECEDVAHFLFEASAHDLTVRTVEAPAFRRVVAERKEGSAESDGRDPVRQHYALGALYDRLTTRLYGLLGPPVSHPKAQTSGTRDGKGIIFVAHDGTVYPAGFLPIALGNVRDQPLSEIYRHHPLLRDIRAANFEGRCGVCEYRNGCGGSRSRAYAHSGNALAEDPACGYTPQALALER
;
A
#
# COMPACT_ATOMS: atom_id res chain seq x y z
N MET A 1 11.91 17.56 -14.83
CA MET A 1 12.00 16.59 -13.71
C MET A 1 13.02 15.54 -14.09
N GLN A 2 14.10 15.37 -13.32
CA GLN A 2 15.01 14.24 -13.54
C GLN A 2 14.20 12.94 -13.31
N SER A 3 14.29 12.00 -14.24
CA SER A 3 13.67 10.68 -14.07
C SER A 3 14.26 10.03 -12.82
N LEU A 4 13.40 9.54 -11.92
CA LEU A 4 13.84 8.82 -10.74
C LEU A 4 14.54 7.53 -11.16
N ASP A 5 15.82 7.43 -10.82
CA ASP A 5 16.60 6.22 -11.07
C ASP A 5 16.37 5.22 -9.94
N PHE A 6 15.45 4.28 -10.17
CA PHE A 6 15.13 3.22 -9.21
C PHE A 6 16.27 2.20 -9.03
N ASP A 7 17.28 2.18 -9.88
CA ASP A 7 18.45 1.32 -9.69
C ASP A 7 19.35 1.84 -8.58
N GLN A 8 19.35 3.16 -8.37
CA GLN A 8 20.19 3.82 -7.38
C GLN A 8 19.52 4.03 -6.03
N ARG A 9 18.18 4.25 -6.02
CA ARG A 9 17.48 4.58 -4.77
C ARG A 9 15.98 4.27 -4.82
N PRO A 10 15.38 3.89 -3.66
CA PRO A 10 13.93 3.84 -3.51
C PRO A 10 13.35 5.26 -3.36
N ILE A 11 12.04 5.39 -3.58
CA ILE A 11 11.24 6.56 -3.16
C ILE A 11 10.82 6.40 -1.71
N LEU A 12 10.45 5.16 -1.32
CA LEU A 12 9.89 4.83 -0.01
C LEU A 12 10.74 3.75 0.65
N VAL A 13 11.08 3.99 1.90
CA VAL A 13 11.61 2.99 2.83
C VAL A 13 10.55 2.77 3.90
N PHE A 14 9.93 1.61 3.92
CA PHE A 14 9.03 1.20 4.99
C PHE A 14 9.84 0.56 6.10
N TRP A 15 9.64 1.02 7.33
CA TRP A 15 10.26 0.43 8.51
C TRP A 15 9.19 -0.04 9.49
N GLU A 16 9.08 -1.36 9.66
CA GLU A 16 8.32 -1.98 10.74
C GLU A 16 9.10 -1.78 12.04
N SER A 17 8.86 -0.68 12.74
CA SER A 17 9.66 -0.27 13.89
C SER A 17 9.45 -1.13 15.13
N THR A 18 8.31 -1.82 15.20
CA THR A 18 7.93 -2.79 16.24
C THR A 18 6.85 -3.73 15.74
N ARG A 19 6.75 -4.92 16.32
CA ARG A 19 5.59 -5.82 16.14
C ARG A 19 4.54 -5.68 17.23
N ALA A 20 4.78 -4.86 18.25
CA ALA A 20 3.80 -4.61 19.30
C ALA A 20 2.56 -3.89 18.76
N CYS A 21 1.36 -4.42 19.09
CA CYS A 21 0.07 -3.84 18.71
C CYS A 21 -1.04 -4.33 19.62
N LEU A 22 -1.99 -3.47 19.95
CA LEU A 22 -3.16 -3.83 20.72
C LEU A 22 -4.34 -4.34 19.88
N LEU A 23 -4.17 -4.44 18.55
CA LEU A 23 -5.19 -4.95 17.63
C LEU A 23 -4.90 -6.42 17.26
N ALA A 24 -5.98 -7.17 16.99
CA ALA A 24 -5.93 -8.57 16.59
C ALA A 24 -6.43 -8.80 15.16
N CYS A 25 -6.05 -7.91 14.22
CA CYS A 25 -6.53 -7.92 12.84
C CYS A 25 -6.35 -9.29 12.17
N LYS A 26 -7.41 -9.79 11.51
CA LYS A 26 -7.43 -11.10 10.86
C LYS A 26 -6.49 -11.22 9.66
N HIS A 27 -6.22 -10.11 8.98
CA HIS A 27 -5.33 -10.04 7.81
C HIS A 27 -3.93 -9.49 8.15
N CYS A 28 -3.55 -9.45 9.43
CA CYS A 28 -2.30 -8.85 9.86
C CYS A 28 -1.08 -9.58 9.26
N ARG A 29 -0.35 -8.89 8.39
CA ARG A 29 0.90 -9.37 7.79
C ARG A 29 1.97 -9.67 8.84
N ALA A 30 2.10 -8.78 9.83
CA ALA A 30 3.15 -8.85 10.84
C ALA A 30 2.88 -9.90 11.93
N GLU A 31 1.65 -10.48 11.98
CA GLU A 31 1.24 -11.32 13.11
C GLU A 31 1.49 -10.62 14.46
N ALA A 32 1.15 -9.33 14.51
CA ALA A 32 1.44 -8.45 15.64
C ALA A 32 0.96 -9.04 16.98
N ILE A 33 1.71 -8.77 18.03
CA ILE A 33 1.52 -9.23 19.41
C ILE A 33 1.48 -8.03 20.36
N GLU A 34 1.01 -8.22 21.60
CA GLU A 34 0.82 -7.10 22.54
C GLU A 34 2.13 -6.47 23.04
N GLN A 35 3.23 -7.21 23.03
CA GLN A 35 4.52 -6.75 23.55
C GLN A 35 5.55 -6.66 22.43
N PRO A 36 6.58 -5.78 22.54
CA PRO A 36 7.71 -5.78 21.64
C PRO A 36 8.40 -7.14 21.59
N MET A 37 8.85 -7.52 20.41
CA MET A 37 9.60 -8.77 20.25
C MET A 37 11.06 -8.60 20.69
N GLU A 38 11.62 -9.69 21.21
CA GLU A 38 13.07 -9.79 21.35
C GLU A 38 13.75 -9.62 19.99
N GLY A 39 14.86 -8.89 19.96
CA GLY A 39 15.62 -8.62 18.74
C GLY A 39 15.16 -7.41 17.94
N GLU A 40 14.14 -6.65 18.38
CA GLU A 40 13.83 -5.34 17.76
C GLU A 40 15.06 -4.42 17.78
N LEU A 41 15.23 -3.59 16.76
CA LEU A 41 16.34 -2.62 16.73
C LEU A 41 16.28 -1.73 17.99
N SER A 42 17.36 -1.72 18.76
CA SER A 42 17.53 -0.75 19.85
C SER A 42 17.53 0.69 19.31
N THR A 43 17.33 1.68 20.20
CA THR A 43 17.38 3.09 19.79
C THR A 43 18.69 3.43 19.04
N ALA A 44 19.83 2.93 19.52
CA ALA A 44 21.11 3.18 18.87
C ALA A 44 21.23 2.52 17.49
N GLU A 45 20.72 1.31 17.32
CA GLU A 45 20.69 0.61 16.02
C GLU A 45 19.73 1.29 15.04
N ALA A 46 18.54 1.68 15.53
CA ALA A 46 17.56 2.41 14.74
C ALA A 46 18.10 3.79 14.30
N THR A 47 18.83 4.50 15.16
CA THR A 47 19.50 5.76 14.79
C THR A 47 20.51 5.53 13.68
N ARG A 48 21.39 4.51 13.80
CA ARG A 48 22.36 4.17 12.72
C ARG A 48 21.66 3.78 11.42
N PHE A 49 20.54 3.05 11.51
CA PHE A 49 19.74 2.73 10.33
C PHE A 49 19.21 4.00 9.66
N VAL A 50 18.63 4.94 10.43
CA VAL A 50 18.16 6.24 9.92
C VAL A 50 19.30 7.04 9.29
N ASP A 51 20.47 7.12 9.95
CA ASP A 51 21.67 7.77 9.40
C ASP A 51 22.05 7.19 8.03
N SER A 52 21.97 5.85 7.89
CA SER A 52 22.35 5.15 6.67
C SER A 52 21.48 5.51 5.45
N LEU A 53 20.27 6.04 5.65
CA LEU A 53 19.40 6.48 4.55
C LEU A 53 19.99 7.68 3.79
N THR A 54 20.89 8.45 4.41
CA THR A 54 21.56 9.56 3.75
C THR A 54 22.49 9.11 2.62
N SER A 55 22.96 7.85 2.66
CA SER A 55 23.81 7.26 1.60
C SER A 55 23.12 7.06 0.25
N PHE A 56 21.77 7.18 0.19
CA PHE A 56 21.04 7.22 -1.07
C PHE A 56 21.22 8.55 -1.82
N GLY A 57 21.69 9.60 -1.15
CA GLY A 57 21.81 10.93 -1.74
C GLY A 57 20.49 11.69 -1.82
N ARG A 58 20.56 13.00 -2.07
CA ARG A 58 19.37 13.85 -2.19
C ARG A 58 18.69 13.73 -3.56
N PRO A 59 17.34 13.82 -3.65
CA PRO A 59 16.40 13.83 -2.53
C PRO A 59 16.39 12.47 -1.81
N TYR A 60 16.41 12.50 -0.48
CA TYR A 60 16.37 11.28 0.31
C TYR A 60 15.04 10.52 0.12
N PRO A 61 15.03 9.18 0.29
CA PRO A 61 13.78 8.44 0.32
C PRO A 61 12.90 8.90 1.50
N VAL A 62 11.59 8.80 1.34
CA VAL A 62 10.67 9.01 2.45
C VAL A 62 10.73 7.81 3.38
N LEU A 63 10.99 8.03 4.65
CA LEU A 63 10.91 7.02 5.69
C LEU A 63 9.46 6.91 6.18
N ILE A 64 8.83 5.77 5.94
CA ILE A 64 7.50 5.46 6.48
C ILE A 64 7.68 4.58 7.71
N ILE A 65 7.47 5.15 8.89
CA ILE A 65 7.52 4.41 10.15
C ILE A 65 6.17 3.71 10.34
N THR A 66 6.22 2.40 10.31
CA THR A 66 5.08 1.50 10.48
C THR A 66 5.40 0.43 11.52
N GLY A 67 4.57 -0.59 11.64
CA GLY A 67 4.81 -1.69 12.55
C GLY A 67 3.54 -2.46 12.85
N GLY A 68 3.46 -2.97 14.05
CA GLY A 68 2.19 -3.31 14.69
C GLY A 68 1.43 -2.00 14.97
N ASP A 69 1.85 -1.28 16.03
CA ASP A 69 1.46 0.11 16.29
C ASP A 69 2.71 0.91 16.63
N VAL A 70 3.08 1.86 15.77
CA VAL A 70 4.30 2.69 15.95
C VAL A 70 4.31 3.42 17.29
N LEU A 71 3.15 3.72 17.85
CA LEU A 71 3.01 4.39 19.15
C LEU A 71 3.28 3.47 20.34
N MET A 72 3.49 2.18 20.13
CA MET A 72 3.99 1.25 21.15
C MET A 72 5.50 1.37 21.36
N ARG A 73 6.23 1.92 20.37
CA ARG A 73 7.65 2.15 20.47
C ARG A 73 7.92 3.48 21.21
N SER A 74 8.67 3.43 22.33
CA SER A 74 8.85 4.58 23.22
C SER A 74 9.70 5.70 22.63
N ASP A 75 10.67 5.38 21.77
CA ASP A 75 11.61 6.32 21.16
C ASP A 75 11.20 6.80 19.75
N VAL A 76 9.98 6.46 19.28
CA VAL A 76 9.56 6.73 17.90
C VAL A 76 9.61 8.21 17.52
N PHE A 77 9.25 9.11 18.44
CA PHE A 77 9.34 10.56 18.17
C PHE A 77 10.77 11.08 18.12
N ALA A 78 11.66 10.57 18.96
CA ALA A 78 13.08 10.91 18.91
C ALA A 78 13.71 10.47 17.57
N LEU A 79 13.37 9.27 17.10
CA LEU A 79 13.86 8.75 15.81
C LEU A 79 13.28 9.53 14.61
N ALA A 80 12.00 9.91 14.67
CA ALA A 80 11.38 10.75 13.65
C ALA A 80 11.99 12.15 13.60
N GLN A 81 12.26 12.76 14.78
CA GLN A 81 12.97 14.03 14.89
C GLN A 81 14.38 13.93 14.31
N HIS A 82 15.11 12.88 14.64
CA HIS A 82 16.45 12.63 14.10
C HIS A 82 16.46 12.53 12.57
N ALA A 83 15.51 11.76 11.98
CA ALA A 83 15.35 11.68 10.53
C ALA A 83 15.08 13.05 9.90
N ARG A 84 14.21 13.85 10.51
CA ARG A 84 13.91 15.21 10.06
C ARG A 84 15.15 16.11 10.11
N ASP A 85 15.95 16.04 11.17
CA ASP A 85 17.14 16.86 11.33
C ASP A 85 18.21 16.55 10.26
N LEU A 86 18.23 15.31 9.76
CA LEU A 86 18.99 14.90 8.59
C LEU A 86 18.38 15.36 7.27
N GLY A 87 17.15 15.87 7.28
CA GLY A 87 16.39 16.26 6.08
C GLY A 87 15.68 15.11 5.39
N ILE A 88 15.47 13.98 6.06
CA ILE A 88 14.73 12.82 5.57
C ILE A 88 13.24 13.04 5.84
N PRO A 89 12.36 13.03 4.80
CA PRO A 89 10.94 13.12 5.01
C PRO A 89 10.39 11.91 5.76
N VAL A 90 9.48 12.12 6.72
CA VAL A 90 8.88 11.06 7.55
C VAL A 90 7.37 11.03 7.40
N GLY A 91 6.82 9.84 7.17
CA GLY A 91 5.41 9.51 7.34
C GLY A 91 5.22 8.48 8.45
N MET A 92 4.04 8.44 9.08
CA MET A 92 3.73 7.49 10.14
C MET A 92 2.41 6.75 9.85
N ALA A 93 2.37 5.48 10.24
CA ALA A 93 1.18 4.63 10.15
C ALA A 93 0.79 4.08 11.53
N PRO A 94 0.25 4.91 12.44
CA PRO A 94 -0.21 4.44 13.74
C PRO A 94 -1.48 3.60 13.59
N SER A 95 -1.68 2.69 14.54
CA SER A 95 -2.97 2.02 14.70
C SER A 95 -3.93 2.89 15.53
N VAL A 96 -5.23 2.78 15.26
CA VAL A 96 -6.25 3.42 16.10
C VAL A 96 -6.42 2.57 17.36
N THR A 97 -5.70 2.92 18.39
CA THR A 97 -5.67 2.27 19.70
C THR A 97 -5.79 3.34 20.79
N PRO A 98 -5.98 2.99 22.08
CA PRO A 98 -5.90 3.96 23.16
C PRO A 98 -4.57 4.72 23.24
N ARG A 99 -3.55 4.31 22.48
CA ARG A 99 -2.28 5.03 22.35
C ARG A 99 -2.37 6.26 21.45
N LEU A 100 -3.36 6.37 20.57
CA LEU A 100 -3.54 7.52 19.66
C LEU A 100 -4.25 8.68 20.39
N THR A 101 -3.59 9.23 21.42
CA THR A 101 -4.07 10.38 22.20
C THR A 101 -3.82 11.72 21.49
N ASP A 102 -4.47 12.81 21.96
CA ASP A 102 -4.22 14.17 21.41
C ASP A 102 -2.77 14.59 21.62
N GLU A 103 -2.15 14.22 22.73
CA GLU A 103 -0.73 14.46 23.00
C GLU A 103 0.16 13.78 21.96
N ARG A 104 -0.14 12.52 21.60
CA ARG A 104 0.63 11.78 20.58
C ARG A 104 0.40 12.36 19.17
N ILE A 105 -0.83 12.81 18.87
CA ILE A 105 -1.14 13.51 17.62
C ILE A 105 -0.34 14.82 17.53
N ALA A 106 -0.29 15.60 18.61
CA ALA A 106 0.54 16.80 18.69
C ALA A 106 2.03 16.46 18.54
N GLY A 107 2.52 15.41 19.22
CA GLY A 107 3.90 14.94 19.11
C GLY A 107 4.31 14.57 17.69
N MET A 108 3.46 13.86 16.92
CA MET A 108 3.71 13.59 15.50
C MET A 108 3.88 14.89 14.68
N ARG A 109 3.02 15.89 14.94
CA ARG A 109 3.12 17.19 14.26
C ARG A 109 4.40 17.94 14.64
N ASP A 110 4.77 17.95 15.92
CA ASP A 110 5.92 18.66 16.45
C ASP A 110 7.24 18.12 15.87
N VAL A 111 7.34 16.81 15.67
CA VAL A 111 8.48 16.19 14.97
C VAL A 111 8.39 16.28 13.44
N GLY A 112 7.40 17.00 12.90
CA GLY A 112 7.31 17.35 11.48
C GLY A 112 6.76 16.25 10.58
N VAL A 113 6.07 15.24 11.11
CA VAL A 113 5.29 14.30 10.30
C VAL A 113 4.21 15.07 9.54
N LYS A 114 4.10 14.84 8.24
CA LYS A 114 3.09 15.50 7.38
C LYS A 114 2.00 14.54 6.92
N VAL A 115 2.35 13.28 6.71
CA VAL A 115 1.43 12.25 6.21
C VAL A 115 1.23 11.20 7.28
N VAL A 116 -0.03 10.93 7.60
CA VAL A 116 -0.43 9.88 8.54
C VAL A 116 -1.38 8.92 7.84
N SER A 117 -1.05 7.61 7.90
CA SER A 117 -1.89 6.56 7.31
C SER A 117 -2.71 5.86 8.39
N ILE A 118 -4.02 5.76 8.16
CA ILE A 118 -4.96 5.04 9.04
C ILE A 118 -5.66 3.96 8.24
N SER A 119 -5.83 2.80 8.85
CA SER A 119 -6.51 1.69 8.18
C SER A 119 -8.03 1.73 8.41
N LEU A 120 -8.80 1.61 7.32
CA LEU A 120 -10.25 1.47 7.32
C LEU A 120 -10.65 0.34 6.36
N ASP A 121 -11.10 -0.80 6.90
CA ASP A 121 -11.39 -2.02 6.12
C ASP A 121 -12.87 -2.35 5.97
N GLY A 122 -13.76 -1.44 6.33
CA GLY A 122 -15.20 -1.61 6.18
C GLY A 122 -15.93 -0.28 6.26
N ALA A 123 -17.09 -0.21 5.67
CA ALA A 123 -17.99 0.96 5.72
C ALA A 123 -18.99 0.90 6.89
N SER A 124 -18.88 -0.11 7.73
CA SER A 124 -19.72 -0.32 8.90
C SER A 124 -18.94 -0.98 10.04
N ALA A 125 -19.45 -0.83 11.27
CA ALA A 125 -18.90 -1.52 12.43
C ALA A 125 -18.91 -3.05 12.23
N ALA A 126 -19.98 -3.59 11.63
CA ALA A 126 -20.11 -5.03 11.39
C ALA A 126 -18.96 -5.60 10.55
N THR A 127 -18.53 -4.91 9.51
CA THR A 127 -17.43 -5.35 8.66
C THR A 127 -16.07 -4.97 9.27
N HIS A 128 -15.90 -3.71 9.64
CA HIS A 128 -14.61 -3.21 10.11
C HIS A 128 -14.15 -3.87 11.41
N ASP A 129 -15.02 -3.92 12.43
CA ASP A 129 -14.69 -4.49 13.73
C ASP A 129 -14.39 -5.99 13.64
N ARG A 130 -15.15 -6.71 12.79
CA ARG A 130 -14.92 -8.13 12.53
C ARG A 130 -13.53 -8.39 11.92
N ILE A 131 -13.05 -7.51 11.04
CA ILE A 131 -11.74 -7.61 10.39
C ILE A 131 -10.63 -7.20 11.36
N ARG A 132 -10.84 -6.11 12.12
CA ARG A 132 -9.86 -5.58 13.08
C ARG A 132 -9.79 -6.38 14.38
N GLY A 133 -10.83 -7.18 14.69
CA GLY A 133 -10.90 -8.01 15.86
C GLY A 133 -11.21 -7.24 17.16
N VAL A 134 -11.71 -6.00 17.08
CA VAL A 134 -11.98 -5.12 18.21
C VAL A 134 -13.36 -4.47 18.05
N PRO A 135 -14.34 -4.77 18.91
CA PRO A 135 -15.65 -4.11 18.90
C PRO A 135 -15.53 -2.59 19.12
N GLY A 136 -16.32 -1.80 18.39
CA GLY A 136 -16.33 -0.33 18.46
C GLY A 136 -15.17 0.36 17.74
N HIS A 137 -14.25 -0.40 17.15
CA HIS A 137 -13.07 0.15 16.47
C HIS A 137 -13.44 0.98 15.25
N PHE A 138 -14.56 0.71 14.58
CA PHE A 138 -15.06 1.49 13.45
C PHE A 138 -15.31 2.95 13.83
N ASP A 139 -16.07 3.17 14.90
CA ASP A 139 -16.40 4.52 15.37
C ASP A 139 -15.15 5.27 15.83
N ASP A 140 -14.24 4.57 16.52
CA ASP A 140 -12.95 5.12 16.93
C ASP A 140 -12.12 5.53 15.71
N THR A 141 -12.12 4.70 14.66
CA THR A 141 -11.40 4.98 13.43
C THR A 141 -11.94 6.20 12.70
N VAL A 142 -13.26 6.30 12.53
CA VAL A 142 -13.89 7.47 11.90
C VAL A 142 -13.62 8.75 12.69
N ARG A 143 -13.65 8.70 14.03
CA ARG A 143 -13.26 9.84 14.87
C ARG A 143 -11.78 10.20 14.71
N ALA A 144 -10.90 9.19 14.67
CA ALA A 144 -9.46 9.41 14.48
C ALA A 144 -9.14 10.09 13.15
N LEU A 145 -9.80 9.70 12.06
CA LEU A 145 -9.63 10.34 10.74
C LEU A 145 -9.92 11.84 10.82
N ARG A 146 -11.05 12.24 11.43
CA ARG A 146 -11.42 13.66 11.59
C ARG A 146 -10.43 14.43 12.45
N ARG A 147 -10.04 13.86 13.62
CA ARG A 147 -9.06 14.49 14.52
C ARG A 147 -7.70 14.72 13.83
N LEU A 148 -7.25 13.77 13.02
CA LEU A 148 -5.98 13.90 12.29
C LEU A 148 -6.07 14.96 11.19
N VAL A 149 -7.18 15.03 10.46
CA VAL A 149 -7.43 16.10 9.46
C VAL A 149 -7.50 17.48 10.14
N GLU A 150 -8.23 17.61 11.24
CA GLU A 150 -8.32 18.84 12.04
C GLU A 150 -6.96 19.27 12.62
N ALA A 151 -6.09 18.29 12.97
CA ALA A 151 -4.72 18.55 13.39
C ALA A 151 -3.78 18.99 12.24
N GLY A 152 -4.26 19.03 11.00
CA GLY A 152 -3.53 19.52 9.82
C GLY A 152 -2.68 18.49 9.11
N PHE A 153 -2.84 17.18 9.39
CA PHE A 153 -2.15 16.13 8.64
C PHE A 153 -2.78 15.90 7.27
N GLN A 154 -1.96 15.53 6.30
CA GLN A 154 -2.41 14.85 5.11
C GLN A 154 -2.72 13.38 5.49
N VAL A 155 -4.01 13.07 5.64
CA VAL A 155 -4.44 11.74 6.06
C VAL A 155 -4.63 10.86 4.83
N GLN A 156 -4.08 9.65 4.93
CA GLN A 156 -4.26 8.56 3.98
C GLN A 156 -5.08 7.45 4.63
N VAL A 157 -6.07 6.94 3.94
CA VAL A 157 -6.77 5.71 4.33
C VAL A 157 -6.13 4.54 3.62
N ASN A 158 -5.81 3.47 4.37
CA ASN A 158 -5.38 2.18 3.86
C ASN A 158 -6.51 1.17 4.01
N THR A 159 -6.86 0.47 2.93
CA THR A 159 -7.89 -0.58 2.94
C THR A 159 -7.30 -1.86 2.36
N ALA A 160 -7.34 -2.96 3.12
CA ALA A 160 -7.02 -4.29 2.58
C ALA A 160 -8.30 -4.89 1.99
N VAL A 161 -8.33 -5.02 0.65
CA VAL A 161 -9.52 -5.57 -0.04
C VAL A 161 -9.48 -7.09 -0.08
N MET A 162 -10.60 -7.69 0.34
CA MET A 162 -10.86 -9.12 0.45
C MET A 162 -12.31 -9.40 0.04
N LYS A 163 -12.69 -10.66 -0.17
CA LYS A 163 -14.10 -11.02 -0.42
C LYS A 163 -15.03 -10.53 0.69
N ASP A 164 -14.54 -10.50 1.92
CA ASP A 164 -15.29 -10.14 3.13
C ASP A 164 -15.71 -8.66 3.20
N ASN A 165 -15.06 -7.77 2.43
CA ASN A 165 -15.30 -6.34 2.50
C ASN A 165 -15.37 -5.63 1.14
N VAL A 166 -15.24 -6.35 0.03
CA VAL A 166 -15.20 -5.72 -1.29
C VAL A 166 -16.46 -4.89 -1.59
N GLU A 167 -17.63 -5.31 -1.13
CA GLU A 167 -18.89 -4.58 -1.29
C GLU A 167 -18.94 -3.27 -0.45
N ASP A 168 -18.08 -3.12 0.54
CA ASP A 168 -17.99 -1.92 1.39
C ASP A 168 -17.18 -0.77 0.75
N LEU A 169 -16.42 -1.03 -0.32
CA LEU A 169 -15.52 -0.06 -0.94
C LEU A 169 -16.20 1.29 -1.28
N PRO A 170 -17.41 1.33 -1.87
CA PRO A 170 -18.11 2.60 -2.13
C PRO A 170 -18.43 3.39 -0.86
N GLY A 171 -18.86 2.71 0.20
CA GLY A 171 -19.13 3.35 1.50
C GLY A 171 -17.86 3.84 2.19
N ILE A 172 -16.70 3.18 1.99
CA ILE A 172 -15.41 3.69 2.47
C ILE A 172 -15.08 5.02 1.78
N VAL A 173 -15.31 5.14 0.47
CA VAL A 173 -15.14 6.41 -0.26
C VAL A 173 -16.00 7.51 0.35
N GLU A 174 -17.28 7.22 0.65
CA GLU A 174 -18.18 8.17 1.29
C GLU A 174 -17.66 8.64 2.65
N ILE A 175 -17.23 7.71 3.52
CA ILE A 175 -16.65 8.03 4.84
C ILE A 175 -15.40 8.90 4.69
N MET A 176 -14.53 8.61 3.75
CA MET A 176 -13.34 9.42 3.47
C MET A 176 -13.71 10.85 3.09
N LYS A 177 -14.68 11.02 2.18
CA LYS A 177 -15.17 12.35 1.77
C LYS A 177 -15.76 13.12 2.96
N GLN A 178 -16.59 12.49 3.77
CA GLN A 178 -17.20 13.08 4.98
C GLN A 178 -16.17 13.41 6.06
N SER A 179 -15.01 12.74 6.06
CA SER A 179 -13.92 12.96 7.01
C SER A 179 -12.83 13.90 6.49
N GLY A 180 -12.95 14.41 5.26
CA GLY A 180 -11.94 15.29 4.65
C GLY A 180 -10.65 14.58 4.23
N VAL A 181 -10.68 13.25 4.04
CA VAL A 181 -9.52 12.45 3.63
C VAL A 181 -9.44 12.40 2.11
N GLY A 182 -8.28 12.77 1.56
CA GLY A 182 -8.06 12.89 0.11
C GLY A 182 -7.19 11.80 -0.53
N ILE A 183 -6.63 10.87 0.25
CA ILE A 183 -5.75 9.82 -0.28
C ILE A 183 -6.26 8.45 0.16
N TRP A 184 -6.46 7.57 -0.81
CA TRP A 184 -6.85 6.18 -0.60
C TRP A 184 -5.79 5.25 -1.17
N GLU A 185 -5.23 4.40 -0.33
CA GLU A 185 -4.30 3.34 -0.73
C GLU A 185 -4.94 1.98 -0.51
N VAL A 186 -5.22 1.27 -1.60
CA VAL A 186 -5.95 0.01 -1.59
C VAL A 186 -4.94 -1.14 -1.74
N PHE A 187 -4.87 -1.96 -0.72
CA PHE A 187 -4.04 -3.14 -0.64
C PHE A 187 -4.84 -4.35 -1.10
N PHE A 188 -4.39 -5.04 -2.11
CA PHE A 188 -4.97 -6.33 -2.46
C PHE A 188 -4.34 -7.42 -1.59
N LEU A 189 -5.19 -8.23 -0.97
CA LEU A 189 -4.76 -9.25 -0.03
C LEU A 189 -3.62 -10.13 -0.59
N ILE A 190 -2.64 -10.40 0.24
CA ILE A 190 -1.62 -11.42 0.01
C ILE A 190 -1.69 -12.44 1.14
N HIS A 191 -1.59 -13.72 0.82
CA HIS A 191 -1.65 -14.83 1.78
C HIS A 191 -0.35 -14.95 2.60
N VAL A 192 -0.12 -13.95 3.47
CA VAL A 192 0.99 -13.92 4.42
C VAL A 192 0.50 -13.59 5.83
N GLY A 193 1.25 -14.00 6.85
CA GLY A 193 0.87 -13.82 8.24
C GLY A 193 -0.52 -14.39 8.53
N ARG A 194 -1.32 -13.70 9.35
CA ARG A 194 -2.72 -14.09 9.63
C ARG A 194 -3.66 -13.97 8.43
N GLY A 195 -3.25 -13.25 7.38
CA GLY A 195 -4.03 -13.15 6.14
C GLY A 195 -4.06 -14.42 5.28
N ARG A 196 -3.35 -15.49 5.68
CA ARG A 196 -3.35 -16.78 4.94
C ARG A 196 -4.72 -17.42 4.84
N ASP A 197 -5.56 -17.22 5.86
CA ASP A 197 -6.90 -17.82 5.93
C ASP A 197 -7.99 -16.90 5.38
N ALA A 198 -7.65 -15.69 4.93
CA ALA A 198 -8.61 -14.74 4.37
C ALA A 198 -8.89 -15.06 2.89
N SER A 199 -10.12 -14.73 2.45
CA SER A 199 -10.56 -15.01 1.08
C SER A 199 -10.08 -13.94 0.11
N GLU A 200 -9.18 -14.32 -0.79
CA GLU A 200 -8.68 -13.49 -1.89
C GLU A 200 -9.74 -13.33 -2.98
N LEU A 201 -9.72 -12.19 -3.68
CA LEU A 201 -10.52 -11.98 -4.88
C LEU A 201 -10.01 -12.86 -6.03
N SER A 202 -10.92 -13.34 -6.87
CA SER A 202 -10.56 -13.96 -8.14
C SER A 202 -9.90 -12.96 -9.10
N PRO A 203 -9.18 -13.41 -10.14
CA PRO A 203 -8.61 -12.51 -11.15
C PRO A 203 -9.62 -11.59 -11.80
N ALA A 204 -10.85 -12.07 -12.08
CA ALA A 204 -11.93 -11.25 -12.64
C ALA A 204 -12.42 -10.20 -11.64
N GLU A 205 -12.59 -10.55 -10.37
CA GLU A 205 -12.96 -9.60 -9.33
C GLU A 205 -11.84 -8.57 -9.07
N CYS A 206 -10.56 -8.95 -9.18
CA CYS A 206 -9.44 -8.00 -9.12
C CYS A 206 -9.49 -6.98 -10.25
N GLU A 207 -9.89 -7.40 -11.45
CA GLU A 207 -10.09 -6.52 -12.60
C GLU A 207 -11.26 -5.56 -12.37
N ASP A 208 -12.40 -6.08 -11.94
CA ASP A 208 -13.59 -5.29 -11.59
C ASP A 208 -13.26 -4.21 -10.55
N VAL A 209 -12.53 -4.58 -9.48
CA VAL A 209 -12.11 -3.63 -8.44
C VAL A 209 -11.13 -2.61 -8.99
N ALA A 210 -10.17 -3.00 -9.84
CA ALA A 210 -9.22 -2.06 -10.40
C ALA A 210 -9.92 -0.98 -11.26
N HIS A 211 -10.91 -1.36 -12.05
CA HIS A 211 -11.74 -0.41 -12.81
C HIS A 211 -12.63 0.44 -11.90
N PHE A 212 -13.24 -0.14 -10.88
CA PHE A 212 -13.97 0.63 -9.85
C PHE A 212 -13.09 1.68 -9.17
N LEU A 213 -11.84 1.35 -8.83
CA LEU A 213 -10.90 2.30 -8.21
C LEU A 213 -10.57 3.47 -9.14
N PHE A 214 -10.57 3.25 -10.46
CA PHE A 214 -10.46 4.33 -11.42
C PHE A 214 -11.67 5.27 -11.35
N GLU A 215 -12.91 4.74 -11.28
CA GLU A 215 -14.12 5.56 -11.08
C GLU A 215 -14.07 6.32 -9.76
N ALA A 216 -13.72 5.65 -8.66
CA ALA A 216 -13.59 6.28 -7.36
C ALA A 216 -12.61 7.46 -7.35
N SER A 217 -11.54 7.38 -8.16
CA SER A 217 -10.53 8.44 -8.27
C SER A 217 -11.07 9.74 -8.92
N ALA A 218 -12.22 9.69 -9.56
CA ALA A 218 -12.90 10.86 -10.14
C ALA A 218 -13.79 11.62 -9.13
N HIS A 219 -13.80 11.21 -7.86
CA HIS A 219 -14.48 11.88 -6.75
C HIS A 219 -13.53 12.69 -5.85
N ASP A 220 -12.54 13.35 -6.45
CA ASP A 220 -11.51 14.12 -5.73
C ASP A 220 -10.64 13.30 -4.77
N LEU A 221 -10.45 12.02 -5.06
CA LEU A 221 -9.58 11.14 -4.31
C LEU A 221 -8.32 10.78 -5.11
N THR A 222 -7.17 10.94 -4.49
CA THR A 222 -5.94 10.32 -5.01
C THR A 222 -5.96 8.83 -4.66
N VAL A 223 -6.16 7.97 -5.66
CA VAL A 223 -6.21 6.52 -5.48
C VAL A 223 -4.88 5.89 -5.88
N ARG A 224 -4.36 5.03 -5.01
CA ARG A 224 -3.16 4.22 -5.20
C ARG A 224 -3.47 2.76 -4.88
N THR A 225 -2.67 1.84 -5.43
CA THR A 225 -2.78 0.43 -5.09
C THR A 225 -1.45 -0.15 -4.63
N VAL A 226 -1.53 -1.08 -3.69
CA VAL A 226 -0.43 -1.93 -3.24
C VAL A 226 -0.82 -3.38 -3.55
N GLU A 227 0.13 -4.16 -4.05
CA GLU A 227 -0.07 -5.56 -4.48
C GLU A 227 -1.10 -5.73 -5.62
N ALA A 228 -1.43 -4.64 -6.31
CA ALA A 228 -2.24 -4.65 -7.52
C ALA A 228 -1.62 -3.74 -8.60
N PRO A 229 -0.40 -4.04 -9.08
CA PRO A 229 0.24 -3.22 -10.10
C PRO A 229 -0.51 -3.23 -11.44
N ALA A 230 -1.42 -4.20 -11.67
CA ALA A 230 -2.34 -4.23 -12.81
C ALA A 230 -3.20 -2.96 -12.93
N PHE A 231 -3.48 -2.27 -11.82
CA PHE A 231 -4.14 -0.96 -11.82
C PHE A 231 -3.47 0.06 -12.74
N ARG A 232 -2.13 -0.04 -12.93
CA ARG A 232 -1.40 0.86 -13.85
C ARG A 232 -1.78 0.63 -15.31
N ARG A 233 -1.99 -0.64 -15.70
CA ARG A 233 -2.50 -0.99 -17.02
C ARG A 233 -3.91 -0.42 -17.19
N VAL A 234 -4.79 -0.69 -16.23
CA VAL A 234 -6.17 -0.15 -16.23
C VAL A 234 -6.17 1.37 -16.38
N VAL A 235 -5.33 2.09 -15.64
CA VAL A 235 -5.23 3.56 -15.76
C VAL A 235 -4.75 3.99 -17.15
N ALA A 236 -3.79 3.28 -17.75
CA ALA A 236 -3.31 3.59 -19.10
C ALA A 236 -4.42 3.38 -20.12
N GLU A 237 -5.03 2.20 -20.15
CA GLU A 237 -6.13 1.85 -21.06
C GLU A 237 -7.35 2.78 -20.93
N ARG A 238 -7.73 3.12 -19.68
CA ARG A 238 -8.86 4.03 -19.41
C ARG A 238 -8.58 5.47 -19.86
N LYS A 239 -7.34 5.92 -19.80
CA LYS A 239 -6.95 7.25 -20.31
C LYS A 239 -6.90 7.29 -21.84
N GLU A 240 -6.45 6.23 -22.48
CA GLU A 240 -6.43 6.10 -23.95
C GLU A 240 -7.86 5.96 -24.50
N GLY A 241 -8.67 5.07 -23.94
CA GLY A 241 -10.05 4.82 -24.38
C GLY A 241 -11.01 5.99 -24.16
N SER A 242 -10.73 6.89 -23.21
CA SER A 242 -11.55 8.10 -23.01
C SER A 242 -11.45 9.10 -24.19
N ALA A 243 -10.43 8.97 -25.05
CA ALA A 243 -10.28 9.79 -26.25
C ALA A 243 -11.10 9.30 -27.47
N GLU A 244 -11.57 8.05 -27.44
CA GLU A 244 -12.23 7.39 -28.57
C GLU A 244 -13.74 7.12 -28.37
N SER A 245 -14.28 7.23 -27.15
CA SER A 245 -15.67 6.89 -26.89
C SER A 245 -16.64 8.04 -27.21
N ASP A 246 -17.62 7.76 -28.08
CA ASP A 246 -18.78 8.63 -28.32
C ASP A 246 -19.84 8.58 -27.20
N GLY A 247 -19.51 8.05 -26.04
CA GLY A 247 -20.34 8.01 -24.84
C GLY A 247 -21.41 6.91 -24.82
N ARG A 248 -21.42 5.98 -25.76
CA ARG A 248 -22.46 4.96 -25.89
C ARG A 248 -22.06 3.55 -25.50
N ASP A 249 -20.75 3.25 -25.40
CA ASP A 249 -20.30 1.92 -25.01
C ASP A 249 -20.10 1.87 -23.50
N PRO A 250 -20.89 1.10 -22.76
CA PRO A 250 -20.67 0.97 -21.34
C PRO A 250 -19.28 0.36 -21.10
N VAL A 251 -18.47 1.05 -20.30
CA VAL A 251 -17.13 0.63 -19.86
C VAL A 251 -17.07 -0.88 -19.57
N ARG A 252 -18.14 -1.41 -18.99
CA ARG A 252 -18.29 -2.84 -18.70
C ARG A 252 -18.11 -3.73 -19.92
N GLN A 253 -18.73 -3.39 -21.06
CA GLN A 253 -18.66 -4.23 -22.26
C GLN A 253 -17.28 -4.10 -22.92
N HIS A 254 -16.75 -2.89 -22.98
CA HIS A 254 -15.44 -2.63 -23.58
C HIS A 254 -14.32 -3.42 -22.88
N TYR A 255 -14.33 -3.45 -21.53
CA TYR A 255 -13.30 -4.13 -20.73
C TYR A 255 -13.73 -5.52 -20.23
N ALA A 256 -14.87 -6.05 -20.68
CA ALA A 256 -15.43 -7.35 -20.27
C ALA A 256 -15.56 -7.51 -18.75
N LEU A 257 -15.98 -6.44 -18.06
CA LEU A 257 -16.08 -6.41 -16.60
C LEU A 257 -17.31 -7.21 -16.10
N GLY A 258 -17.17 -7.73 -14.89
CA GLY A 258 -18.18 -8.55 -14.23
C GLY A 258 -19.24 -7.73 -13.48
N ALA A 259 -20.16 -8.48 -12.85
CA ALA A 259 -21.24 -7.89 -12.06
C ALA A 259 -20.77 -7.17 -10.79
N LEU A 260 -19.55 -7.45 -10.30
CA LEU A 260 -18.99 -6.76 -9.16
C LEU A 260 -18.72 -5.29 -9.48
N TYR A 261 -18.15 -5.01 -10.66
CA TYR A 261 -17.94 -3.63 -11.11
C TYR A 261 -19.27 -2.84 -11.14
N ASP A 262 -20.34 -3.44 -11.69
CA ASP A 262 -21.65 -2.77 -11.74
C ASP A 262 -22.19 -2.44 -10.34
N ARG A 263 -22.14 -3.40 -9.41
CA ARG A 263 -22.62 -3.17 -8.05
C ARG A 263 -21.84 -2.07 -7.34
N LEU A 264 -20.52 -2.09 -7.45
CA LEU A 264 -19.65 -1.11 -6.80
C LEU A 264 -19.85 0.30 -7.37
N THR A 265 -19.91 0.43 -8.70
CA THR A 265 -20.10 1.73 -9.37
C THR A 265 -21.51 2.28 -9.18
N THR A 266 -22.53 1.44 -9.28
CA THR A 266 -23.94 1.84 -9.00
C THR A 266 -24.06 2.36 -7.57
N ARG A 267 -23.48 1.65 -6.60
CA ARG A 267 -23.50 2.09 -5.20
C ARG A 267 -22.70 3.38 -4.99
N LEU A 268 -21.52 3.52 -5.61
CA LEU A 268 -20.70 4.73 -5.53
C LEU A 268 -21.50 5.96 -6.01
N TYR A 269 -22.10 5.84 -7.19
CA TYR A 269 -22.87 6.94 -7.78
C TYR A 269 -24.20 7.20 -7.03
N GLY A 270 -24.75 6.17 -6.40
CA GLY A 270 -25.90 6.33 -5.49
C GLY A 270 -25.57 7.13 -4.23
N LEU A 271 -24.35 6.97 -3.69
CA LEU A 271 -23.88 7.66 -2.50
C LEU A 271 -23.36 9.07 -2.78
N LEU A 272 -22.60 9.26 -3.85
CA LEU A 272 -21.84 10.48 -4.11
C LEU A 272 -22.30 11.26 -5.36
N GLY A 273 -23.22 10.73 -6.13
CA GLY A 273 -23.59 11.29 -7.43
C GLY A 273 -22.55 11.00 -8.53
N PRO A 274 -22.64 11.68 -9.69
CA PRO A 274 -21.70 11.50 -10.79
C PRO A 274 -20.30 11.99 -10.44
N PRO A 275 -19.26 11.58 -11.20
CA PRO A 275 -17.90 12.05 -11.04
C PRO A 275 -17.79 13.58 -11.02
N VAL A 276 -16.99 14.13 -10.11
CA VAL A 276 -16.84 15.59 -9.89
C VAL A 276 -15.49 16.13 -10.35
N SER A 277 -14.55 15.27 -10.72
CA SER A 277 -13.21 15.65 -11.16
C SER A 277 -12.66 14.69 -12.22
N HIS A 278 -11.54 15.07 -12.85
CA HIS A 278 -10.77 14.12 -13.64
C HIS A 278 -10.17 13.04 -12.71
N PRO A 279 -10.07 11.77 -13.17
CA PRO A 279 -9.51 10.70 -12.37
C PRO A 279 -8.12 11.00 -11.84
N LYS A 280 -7.93 10.95 -10.52
CA LYS A 280 -6.66 11.15 -9.81
C LYS A 280 -5.99 9.81 -9.47
N ALA A 281 -6.09 8.83 -10.38
CA ALA A 281 -5.41 7.56 -10.25
C ALA A 281 -3.90 7.76 -10.35
N GLN A 282 -3.18 7.52 -9.24
CA GLN A 282 -1.75 7.79 -9.14
C GLN A 282 -0.95 6.50 -9.33
N THR A 283 -0.08 6.52 -10.34
CA THR A 283 0.80 5.40 -10.64
C THR A 283 2.25 5.89 -10.75
N SER A 284 3.10 5.53 -9.80
CA SER A 284 4.51 5.96 -9.76
C SER A 284 5.48 4.98 -10.41
N GLY A 285 5.01 3.85 -10.92
CA GLY A 285 5.85 2.78 -11.47
C GLY A 285 6.65 2.00 -10.41
N THR A 286 6.33 2.20 -9.13
CA THR A 286 6.95 1.45 -8.01
C THR A 286 6.34 0.06 -7.88
N ARG A 287 7.10 -0.91 -7.41
CA ARG A 287 6.65 -2.26 -7.02
C ARG A 287 7.61 -2.82 -5.98
N ASP A 288 7.31 -4.00 -5.48
CA ASP A 288 8.21 -4.72 -4.57
C ASP A 288 9.65 -4.69 -5.10
N GLY A 289 10.59 -4.15 -4.32
CA GLY A 289 12.00 -4.04 -4.70
C GLY A 289 12.34 -3.02 -5.80
N LYS A 290 11.35 -2.32 -6.36
CA LYS A 290 11.56 -1.22 -7.31
C LYS A 290 10.93 0.07 -6.81
N GLY A 291 11.74 0.99 -6.35
CA GLY A 291 11.28 2.25 -5.77
C GLY A 291 10.71 2.10 -4.35
N ILE A 292 10.59 0.88 -3.83
CA ILE A 292 10.14 0.52 -2.49
C ILE A 292 11.12 -0.49 -1.91
N ILE A 293 11.39 -0.38 -0.60
CA ILE A 293 12.13 -1.37 0.19
C ILE A 293 11.55 -1.40 1.60
N PHE A 294 11.65 -2.54 2.25
CA PHE A 294 11.10 -2.77 3.58
C PHE A 294 12.18 -3.24 4.56
N VAL A 295 12.16 -2.68 5.76
CA VAL A 295 13.03 -3.07 6.88
C VAL A 295 12.14 -3.54 8.03
N ALA A 296 12.35 -4.75 8.50
CA ALA A 296 11.62 -5.33 9.62
C ALA A 296 12.13 -4.80 10.97
N HIS A 297 11.40 -5.12 12.04
CA HIS A 297 11.69 -4.72 13.41
C HIS A 297 13.08 -5.16 13.88
N ASP A 298 13.58 -6.30 13.40
CA ASP A 298 14.89 -6.88 13.70
C ASP A 298 16.00 -6.42 12.74
N GLY A 299 15.72 -5.47 11.86
CA GLY A 299 16.66 -4.95 10.87
C GLY A 299 16.78 -5.78 9.59
N THR A 300 16.08 -6.89 9.47
CA THR A 300 16.07 -7.69 8.24
C THR A 300 15.41 -6.90 7.10
N VAL A 301 16.05 -6.93 5.93
CA VAL A 301 15.60 -6.21 4.74
C VAL A 301 14.83 -7.14 3.81
N TYR A 302 13.69 -6.68 3.30
CA TYR A 302 12.84 -7.39 2.34
C TYR A 302 12.53 -6.49 1.13
N PRO A 303 12.21 -7.05 -0.06
CA PRO A 303 11.82 -6.25 -1.23
C PRO A 303 10.55 -5.42 -0.97
N ALA A 304 9.62 -5.95 -0.18
CA ALA A 304 8.39 -5.31 0.29
C ALA A 304 7.90 -6.00 1.56
N GLY A 305 6.95 -5.37 2.26
CA GLY A 305 6.40 -5.92 3.49
C GLY A 305 5.65 -7.24 3.34
N PHE A 306 5.17 -7.56 2.15
CA PHE A 306 4.44 -8.80 1.85
C PHE A 306 5.28 -9.86 1.12
N LEU A 307 6.55 -9.58 0.85
CA LEU A 307 7.48 -10.50 0.17
C LEU A 307 8.59 -10.95 1.14
N PRO A 308 8.40 -12.07 1.85
CA PRO A 308 9.28 -12.49 2.96
C PRO A 308 10.56 -13.18 2.47
N ILE A 309 11.27 -12.54 1.54
CA ILE A 309 12.59 -12.99 1.05
C ILE A 309 13.63 -12.07 1.67
N ALA A 310 14.40 -12.57 2.64
CA ALA A 310 15.45 -11.80 3.29
C ALA A 310 16.58 -11.47 2.31
N LEU A 311 16.92 -10.18 2.22
CA LEU A 311 17.95 -9.64 1.34
C LEU A 311 19.26 -9.33 2.08
N GLY A 312 19.22 -9.26 3.39
CA GLY A 312 20.30 -8.88 4.30
C GLY A 312 19.74 -8.23 5.56
N ASN A 313 20.62 -7.63 6.36
CA ASN A 313 20.23 -6.96 7.60
C ASN A 313 20.95 -5.60 7.72
N VAL A 314 20.24 -4.56 8.18
CA VAL A 314 20.80 -3.20 8.36
C VAL A 314 21.82 -3.11 9.50
N ARG A 315 21.92 -4.14 10.35
CA ARG A 315 22.99 -4.24 11.36
C ARG A 315 24.34 -4.55 10.72
N ASP A 316 24.34 -5.30 9.62
CA ASP A 316 25.55 -5.85 9.00
C ASP A 316 26.08 -4.95 7.88
N GLN A 317 25.18 -4.28 7.14
CA GLN A 317 25.54 -3.46 5.99
C GLN A 317 24.52 -2.35 5.73
N PRO A 318 24.95 -1.23 5.11
CA PRO A 318 24.04 -0.13 4.75
C PRO A 318 22.91 -0.58 3.83
N LEU A 319 21.68 -0.07 4.07
CA LEU A 319 20.52 -0.37 3.23
C LEU A 319 20.76 -0.06 1.75
N SER A 320 21.52 0.97 1.44
CA SER A 320 21.86 1.36 0.06
C SER A 320 22.66 0.30 -0.69
N GLU A 321 23.55 -0.42 -0.02
CA GLU A 321 24.30 -1.51 -0.61
C GLU A 321 23.39 -2.70 -0.93
N ILE A 322 22.53 -3.09 0.02
CA ILE A 322 21.54 -4.14 -0.19
C ILE A 322 20.63 -3.77 -1.38
N TYR A 323 20.09 -2.55 -1.38
CA TYR A 323 19.16 -2.09 -2.41
C TYR A 323 19.79 -2.10 -3.82
N ARG A 324 21.00 -1.57 -3.96
CA ARG A 324 21.67 -1.44 -5.27
C ARG A 324 22.16 -2.77 -5.82
N HIS A 325 22.64 -3.67 -4.95
CA HIS A 325 23.48 -4.78 -5.39
C HIS A 325 22.83 -6.16 -5.25
N HIS A 326 21.75 -6.31 -4.48
CA HIS A 326 21.12 -7.62 -4.31
C HIS A 326 20.56 -8.15 -5.65
N PRO A 327 20.91 -9.40 -6.06
CA PRO A 327 20.53 -9.96 -7.37
C PRO A 327 19.02 -9.91 -7.64
N LEU A 328 18.20 -10.38 -6.68
CA LEU A 328 16.75 -10.39 -6.82
C LEU A 328 16.18 -8.99 -7.10
N LEU A 329 16.71 -7.94 -6.43
CA LEU A 329 16.25 -6.58 -6.65
C LEU A 329 16.61 -6.08 -8.06
N ARG A 330 17.75 -6.48 -8.59
CA ARG A 330 18.17 -6.18 -9.98
C ARG A 330 17.24 -6.83 -10.98
N ASP A 331 16.90 -8.12 -10.78
CA ASP A 331 15.97 -8.85 -11.65
C ASP A 331 14.57 -8.23 -11.63
N ILE A 332 14.06 -7.87 -10.45
CA ILE A 332 12.76 -7.20 -10.32
C ILE A 332 12.77 -5.84 -11.04
N ARG A 333 13.83 -5.05 -10.92
CA ARG A 333 13.95 -3.74 -11.57
C ARG A 333 14.09 -3.84 -13.08
N ALA A 334 14.85 -4.82 -13.55
CA ALA A 334 15.03 -5.13 -14.98
C ALA A 334 13.78 -5.80 -15.61
N ALA A 335 12.77 -6.12 -14.80
CA ALA A 335 11.57 -6.86 -15.20
C ALA A 335 11.90 -8.23 -15.85
N ASN A 336 12.88 -8.96 -15.29
CA ASN A 336 13.25 -10.32 -15.68
C ASN A 336 12.23 -11.32 -15.10
N PHE A 337 10.97 -11.21 -15.56
CA PHE A 337 9.89 -12.06 -15.09
C PHE A 337 9.67 -13.26 -15.99
N GLU A 338 9.03 -14.28 -15.42
CA GLU A 338 8.64 -15.50 -16.09
C GLU A 338 7.15 -15.50 -16.47
N GLY A 339 6.72 -16.49 -17.23
CA GLY A 339 5.33 -16.71 -17.64
C GLY A 339 4.73 -15.49 -18.35
N ARG A 340 3.44 -15.26 -18.15
CA ARG A 340 2.70 -14.15 -18.79
C ARG A 340 3.30 -12.78 -18.47
N CYS A 341 3.81 -12.57 -17.26
CA CYS A 341 4.44 -11.31 -16.89
C CYS A 341 5.71 -11.02 -17.68
N GLY A 342 6.48 -12.05 -18.06
CA GLY A 342 7.74 -11.93 -18.80
C GLY A 342 7.55 -11.48 -20.26
N VAL A 343 6.46 -11.91 -20.90
CA VAL A 343 6.14 -11.58 -22.31
C VAL A 343 5.15 -10.42 -22.45
N CYS A 344 4.65 -9.88 -21.32
CA CYS A 344 3.65 -8.84 -21.31
C CYS A 344 4.22 -7.48 -21.73
N GLU A 345 3.52 -6.75 -22.59
CA GLU A 345 3.85 -5.39 -23.02
C GLU A 345 3.86 -4.40 -21.84
N TYR A 346 3.10 -4.67 -20.77
CA TYR A 346 3.06 -3.86 -19.55
C TYR A 346 4.11 -4.26 -18.51
N ARG A 347 5.02 -5.21 -18.79
CA ARG A 347 5.96 -5.77 -17.80
C ARG A 347 6.79 -4.70 -17.06
N ASN A 348 7.19 -3.64 -17.77
CA ASN A 348 8.02 -2.58 -17.19
C ASN A 348 7.21 -1.64 -16.27
N GLY A 349 5.98 -1.33 -16.62
CA GLY A 349 5.08 -0.46 -15.86
C GLY A 349 4.34 -1.20 -14.75
N CYS A 350 3.74 -2.32 -15.07
CA CYS A 350 2.99 -3.19 -14.17
C CYS A 350 3.91 -4.24 -13.51
N GLY A 351 4.25 -5.29 -14.23
CA GLY A 351 5.11 -6.40 -13.79
C GLY A 351 4.48 -7.34 -12.76
N GLY A 352 3.19 -7.23 -12.47
CA GLY A 352 2.48 -8.08 -11.49
C GLY A 352 2.94 -7.88 -10.04
N SER A 353 2.17 -8.38 -9.06
CA SER A 353 2.58 -8.44 -7.65
C SER A 353 3.62 -9.53 -7.45
N ARG A 354 4.81 -9.14 -7.01
CA ARG A 354 5.90 -10.09 -6.73
C ARG A 354 5.63 -10.87 -5.44
N SER A 355 4.97 -10.21 -4.49
CA SER A 355 4.51 -10.83 -3.25
C SER A 355 3.49 -11.94 -3.52
N ARG A 356 2.49 -11.70 -4.40
CA ARG A 356 1.50 -12.72 -4.75
C ARG A 356 2.11 -13.84 -5.58
N ALA A 357 2.95 -13.52 -6.56
CA ALA A 357 3.69 -14.51 -7.32
C ALA A 357 4.45 -15.46 -6.38
N TYR A 358 5.18 -14.93 -5.40
CA TYR A 358 5.90 -15.72 -4.42
C TYR A 358 4.98 -16.52 -3.51
N ALA A 359 3.92 -15.93 -2.98
CA ALA A 359 2.99 -16.62 -2.08
C ALA A 359 2.34 -17.85 -2.73
N HIS A 360 2.10 -17.81 -4.04
CA HIS A 360 1.47 -18.91 -4.78
C HIS A 360 2.46 -19.93 -5.37
N SER A 361 3.66 -19.50 -5.75
CA SER A 361 4.60 -20.37 -6.49
C SER A 361 5.94 -20.61 -5.79
N GLY A 362 6.25 -19.84 -4.73
CA GLY A 362 7.60 -19.83 -4.13
C GLY A 362 8.64 -19.06 -4.95
N ASN A 363 8.26 -18.47 -6.10
CA ASN A 363 9.15 -17.72 -6.98
C ASN A 363 8.65 -16.28 -7.16
N ALA A 364 9.43 -15.31 -6.69
CA ALA A 364 9.09 -13.88 -6.81
C ALA A 364 9.13 -13.36 -8.26
N LEU A 365 9.75 -14.08 -9.19
CA LEU A 365 9.81 -13.71 -10.60
C LEU A 365 8.73 -14.38 -11.46
N ALA A 366 7.94 -15.30 -10.91
CA ALA A 366 6.83 -15.97 -11.59
C ALA A 366 5.73 -14.97 -12.00
N GLU A 367 4.79 -15.41 -12.80
CA GLU A 367 3.61 -14.59 -13.16
C GLU A 367 2.70 -14.31 -11.95
N ASP A 368 2.00 -13.18 -11.98
CA ASP A 368 1.00 -12.85 -10.97
C ASP A 368 -0.31 -13.62 -11.25
N PRO A 369 -0.73 -14.54 -10.36
CA PRO A 369 -1.92 -15.35 -10.60
C PRO A 369 -3.24 -14.56 -10.54
N ALA A 370 -3.26 -13.37 -9.92
CA ALA A 370 -4.45 -12.53 -9.88
C ALA A 370 -4.64 -11.65 -11.14
N CYS A 371 -3.74 -11.74 -12.12
CA CYS A 371 -3.86 -10.99 -13.36
C CYS A 371 -4.80 -11.71 -14.34
N GLY A 372 -5.93 -11.07 -14.70
CA GLY A 372 -6.86 -11.56 -15.73
C GLY A 372 -6.44 -11.22 -17.16
N TYR A 373 -5.44 -10.36 -17.34
CA TYR A 373 -5.02 -9.87 -18.66
C TYR A 373 -4.27 -10.92 -19.47
N THR A 374 -4.62 -11.04 -20.75
CA THR A 374 -3.87 -11.86 -21.72
C THR A 374 -2.93 -10.98 -22.54
N PRO A 375 -1.60 -11.12 -22.39
CA PRO A 375 -0.63 -10.37 -23.19
C PRO A 375 -0.83 -10.55 -24.70
N GLN A 376 -0.58 -9.49 -25.49
CA GLN A 376 -0.73 -9.53 -26.94
C GLN A 376 0.09 -10.65 -27.60
N ALA A 377 1.29 -10.91 -27.12
CA ALA A 377 2.14 -11.98 -27.60
C ALA A 377 1.48 -13.37 -27.52
N LEU A 378 0.65 -13.61 -26.47
CA LEU A 378 -0.07 -14.88 -26.29
C LEU A 378 -1.44 -14.91 -26.95
N ALA A 379 -2.01 -13.75 -27.29
CA ALA A 379 -3.30 -13.66 -27.98
C ALA A 379 -3.16 -14.02 -29.49
N LEU A 380 -1.98 -13.81 -30.07
CA LEU A 380 -1.67 -14.11 -31.47
C LEU A 380 -1.40 -15.59 -31.76
N GLU A 381 -1.21 -16.41 -30.70
CA GLU A 381 -0.95 -17.84 -30.80
C GLU A 381 -2.23 -18.69 -30.76
N ARG A 382 -3.41 -18.08 -30.65
CA ARG A 382 -4.73 -18.72 -30.64
C ARG A 382 -5.48 -18.46 -31.94
#